data_592c97f46bd427334d53b3ab742109aa
#
_entry.id   592c97f46bd427334d53b3ab742109aa
#
_cell.length_a   1.000
_cell.length_b   1.000
_cell.length_c   1.000
_cell.angle_alpha   90.00
_cell.angle_beta   90.00
_cell.angle_gamma   90.00
#
_symmetry.space_group_name_H-M   'P 1'
#
loop_
_entity.id
_entity.type
_entity.pdbx_description
1 polymer ?
#
loop_
_entity_poly.entity_id
_entity_poly.type
_entity_poly.pdbx_seq_one_letter_code
_entity_poly.pdbx_strand_id
1 'polypeptide(L)'
;MTMRKCTIGLILLAGTITLHAQKFNAGLFAGVTAAQVDGDSYSGFNKLGMTAGAFVNREIDYQIYWQMEIKYVTRGVYKAPTDNDPTLYGSTYHYVELPLSVHYLYDSRIQVEAGTSPEVLITTRFWDQDGIIDPATYPENRRFGLSVFGGLYYWFGPSFGAGIRYTYSAIPFRDPQEWNHPRYRGYFHNVLCLTVSYQFMHP
;
A
#
# COMPACT_ATOMS: atom_id res chain seq x y z
N MET A 1 -34.62 52.28 8.00
CA MET A 1 -34.54 50.84 7.72
C MET A 1 -33.06 50.44 7.67
N THR A 2 -32.53 50.07 8.84
CA THR A 2 -31.11 49.90 9.13
C THR A 2 -30.64 48.52 8.77
N MET A 3 -29.81 48.43 7.72
CA MET A 3 -29.09 47.17 7.40
C MET A 3 -28.04 46.90 8.50
N ARG A 4 -28.32 45.92 9.33
CA ARG A 4 -27.33 45.37 10.27
C ARG A 4 -26.27 44.61 9.43
N LYS A 5 -25.11 45.20 9.34
CA LYS A 5 -23.88 44.53 8.86
C LYS A 5 -23.52 43.47 9.88
N CYS A 6 -23.82 42.20 9.54
CA CYS A 6 -23.28 41.06 10.25
C CYS A 6 -21.80 40.95 9.89
N THR A 7 -20.97 41.59 10.68
CA THR A 7 -19.52 41.35 10.65
C THR A 7 -19.28 40.01 11.30
N ILE A 8 -19.20 38.96 10.48
CA ILE A 8 -18.67 37.68 10.91
C ILE A 8 -17.18 37.93 11.14
N GLY A 9 -16.87 38.23 12.41
CA GLY A 9 -15.50 38.22 12.90
C GLY A 9 -14.97 36.83 12.75
N LEU A 10 -14.24 36.57 11.64
CA LEU A 10 -13.33 35.46 11.53
C LEU A 10 -12.27 35.68 12.62
N ILE A 11 -12.55 35.13 13.80
CA ILE A 11 -11.54 34.95 14.82
C ILE A 11 -10.58 33.94 14.23
N LEU A 12 -9.63 34.43 13.46
CA LEU A 12 -8.35 33.79 13.30
C LEU A 12 -7.79 33.65 14.72
N LEU A 13 -8.08 32.52 15.33
CA LEU A 13 -7.34 32.04 16.48
C LEU A 13 -5.92 31.76 15.96
N ALA A 14 -5.17 32.83 15.77
CA ALA A 14 -3.73 32.81 15.71
C ALA A 14 -3.25 32.37 17.09
N GLY A 15 -3.59 31.12 17.46
CA GLY A 15 -2.80 30.40 18.40
C GLY A 15 -1.39 30.48 17.81
N THR A 16 -0.52 31.23 18.48
CA THR A 16 0.92 31.13 18.31
C THR A 16 1.31 29.72 18.67
N ILE A 17 1.02 28.79 17.73
CA ILE A 17 1.70 27.51 17.68
C ILE A 17 3.14 27.97 17.51
N THR A 18 3.91 27.93 18.57
CA THR A 18 5.36 27.96 18.48
C THR A 18 5.69 26.83 17.51
N LEU A 19 5.86 27.17 16.25
CA LEU A 19 6.41 26.32 15.22
C LEU A 19 7.85 26.06 15.66
N HIS A 20 8.01 25.18 16.60
CA HIS A 20 9.27 24.45 16.71
C HIS A 20 9.41 23.83 15.35
N ALA A 21 10.43 24.21 14.60
CA ALA A 21 10.69 23.67 13.29
C ALA A 21 10.81 22.15 13.44
N GLN A 22 9.68 21.49 13.21
CA GLN A 22 9.57 20.04 13.40
C GLN A 22 10.35 19.42 12.25
N LYS A 23 11.43 18.74 12.56
CA LYS A 23 12.25 18.09 11.55
C LYS A 23 11.45 16.92 10.96
N PHE A 24 10.94 17.11 9.76
CA PHE A 24 10.42 16.05 8.93
C PHE A 24 11.53 15.58 8.01
N ASN A 25 11.68 14.28 7.90
CA ASN A 25 12.46 13.68 6.83
C ASN A 25 11.52 13.31 5.69
N ALA A 26 12.00 13.40 4.48
CA ALA A 26 11.29 12.99 3.28
C ALA A 26 12.17 12.11 2.43
N GLY A 27 11.56 11.25 1.63
CA GLY A 27 12.32 10.36 0.76
C GLY A 27 11.45 9.74 -0.32
N LEU A 28 12.12 8.97 -1.16
CA LEU A 28 11.53 8.20 -2.23
C LEU A 28 11.87 6.72 -2.02
N PHE A 29 11.04 5.85 -2.55
CA PHE A 29 11.34 4.44 -2.62
C PHE A 29 10.83 3.83 -3.92
N ALA A 30 11.47 2.74 -4.32
CA ALA A 30 11.02 1.90 -5.41
C ALA A 30 11.38 0.44 -5.11
N GLY A 31 10.67 -0.48 -5.75
CA GLY A 31 10.92 -1.88 -5.51
C GLY A 31 10.07 -2.82 -6.34
N VAL A 32 10.18 -4.09 -6.02
CA VAL A 32 9.44 -5.18 -6.65
C VAL A 32 8.46 -5.79 -5.67
N THR A 33 7.38 -6.33 -6.19
CA THR A 33 6.36 -7.04 -5.42
C THR A 33 6.23 -8.47 -5.92
N ALA A 34 5.93 -9.38 -5.01
CA ALA A 34 5.43 -10.71 -5.31
C ALA A 34 4.07 -10.84 -4.65
N ALA A 35 3.05 -11.15 -5.44
CA ALA A 35 1.66 -11.14 -4.99
C ALA A 35 0.96 -12.46 -5.24
N GLN A 36 0.00 -12.75 -4.37
CA GLN A 36 -1.02 -13.77 -4.56
C GLN A 36 -2.38 -13.24 -4.12
N VAL A 37 -3.44 -13.92 -4.47
CA VAL A 37 -4.81 -13.66 -4.01
C VAL A 37 -5.28 -14.84 -3.18
N ASP A 38 -5.72 -14.57 -1.96
CA ASP A 38 -6.39 -15.56 -1.12
C ASP A 38 -7.87 -15.60 -1.48
N GLY A 39 -8.43 -16.80 -1.58
CA GLY A 39 -9.84 -17.02 -1.96
C GLY A 39 -10.01 -17.44 -3.41
N ASP A 40 -8.96 -17.41 -4.23
CA ASP A 40 -8.94 -18.06 -5.54
C ASP A 40 -8.38 -19.51 -5.46
N SER A 41 -8.38 -20.19 -6.59
CA SER A 41 -7.85 -21.56 -6.69
C SER A 41 -6.35 -21.59 -6.95
N TYR A 42 -5.67 -20.44 -6.98
CA TYR A 42 -4.27 -20.32 -7.33
C TYR A 42 -3.45 -19.95 -6.09
N SER A 43 -2.47 -20.78 -5.76
CA SER A 43 -1.58 -20.53 -4.61
C SER A 43 -0.18 -20.10 -5.05
N GLY A 44 0.49 -19.33 -4.19
CA GLY A 44 1.88 -18.91 -4.36
C GLY A 44 2.04 -17.47 -4.84
N PHE A 45 3.14 -16.85 -4.45
CA PHE A 45 3.52 -15.48 -4.81
C PHE A 45 4.08 -15.39 -6.24
N ASN A 46 3.32 -15.88 -7.21
CA ASN A 46 3.78 -16.05 -8.60
C ASN A 46 3.62 -14.79 -9.45
N LYS A 47 2.87 -13.79 -8.96
CA LYS A 47 2.67 -12.53 -9.67
C LYS A 47 3.72 -11.52 -9.26
N LEU A 48 4.71 -11.33 -10.12
CA LEU A 48 5.66 -10.24 -9.97
C LEU A 48 5.03 -8.91 -10.39
N GLY A 49 5.36 -7.86 -9.66
CA GLY A 49 4.91 -6.51 -9.88
C GLY A 49 5.94 -5.49 -9.43
N MET A 50 5.53 -4.23 -9.38
CA MET A 50 6.37 -3.12 -8.98
C MET A 50 5.67 -2.25 -7.94
N THR A 51 6.47 -1.52 -7.18
CA THR A 51 6.02 -0.47 -6.28
C THR A 51 6.97 0.72 -6.34
N ALA A 52 6.43 1.92 -6.21
CA ALA A 52 7.21 3.14 -6.07
C ALA A 52 6.39 4.18 -5.33
N GLY A 53 7.06 5.11 -4.65
CA GLY A 53 6.38 6.16 -3.91
C GLY A 53 7.32 7.14 -3.24
N ALA A 54 6.69 8.02 -2.48
CA ALA A 54 7.35 8.98 -1.62
C ALA A 54 6.87 8.80 -0.19
N PHE A 55 7.71 9.15 0.76
CA PHE A 55 7.36 9.13 2.17
C PHE A 55 7.80 10.41 2.87
N VAL A 56 7.10 10.71 3.94
CA VAL A 56 7.53 11.65 4.97
C VAL A 56 7.48 10.94 6.32
N ASN A 57 8.50 11.14 7.13
CA ASN A 57 8.52 10.61 8.48
C ASN A 57 8.98 11.64 9.48
N ARG A 58 8.65 11.38 10.74
CA ARG A 58 9.05 12.21 11.86
C ARG A 58 9.29 11.34 13.09
N GLU A 59 10.34 11.69 13.79
CA GLU A 59 10.63 11.15 15.11
C GLU A 59 9.59 11.64 16.13
N ILE A 60 8.98 10.70 16.86
CA ILE A 60 8.09 10.97 18.00
C ILE A 60 8.92 10.89 19.29
N ASP A 61 9.78 9.89 19.36
CA ASP A 61 10.67 9.62 20.47
C ASP A 61 11.97 9.03 19.93
N TYR A 62 13.00 8.91 20.71
CA TYR A 62 14.36 8.48 20.36
C TYR A 62 14.43 7.24 19.44
N GLN A 63 13.45 6.32 19.55
CA GLN A 63 13.42 5.10 18.76
C GLN A 63 12.12 4.94 17.96
N ILE A 64 11.20 5.88 18.06
CA ILE A 64 9.87 5.74 17.47
C ILE A 64 9.64 6.84 16.44
N TYR A 65 9.28 6.42 15.23
CA TYR A 65 8.95 7.28 14.11
C TYR A 65 7.53 6.96 13.64
N TRP A 66 6.80 7.98 13.21
CA TRP A 66 5.64 7.76 12.35
C TRP A 66 6.00 8.08 10.91
N GLN A 67 5.38 7.39 9.99
CA GLN A 67 5.60 7.59 8.56
C GLN A 67 4.28 7.58 7.81
N MET A 68 4.17 8.47 6.84
CA MET A 68 3.10 8.51 5.85
C MET A 68 3.71 8.40 4.47
N GLU A 69 3.05 7.63 3.62
CA GLU A 69 3.51 7.41 2.24
C GLU A 69 2.40 7.73 1.25
N ILE A 70 2.79 8.09 0.03
CA ILE A 70 1.97 7.93 -1.17
C ILE A 70 2.65 6.90 -2.04
N LYS A 71 1.94 5.81 -2.35
CA LYS A 71 2.53 4.62 -2.96
C LYS A 71 1.68 4.13 -4.12
N TYR A 72 2.32 3.89 -5.25
CA TYR A 72 1.77 3.09 -6.34
C TYR A 72 2.26 1.67 -6.22
N VAL A 73 1.36 0.70 -6.43
CA VAL A 73 1.70 -0.72 -6.39
C VAL A 73 0.90 -1.52 -7.39
N THR A 74 1.54 -2.52 -7.98
CA THR A 74 0.87 -3.54 -8.78
C THR A 74 0.85 -4.87 -8.06
N ARG A 75 -0.29 -5.55 -8.10
CA ARG A 75 -0.54 -6.87 -7.49
C ARG A 75 -1.44 -7.71 -8.38
N GLY A 76 -1.70 -8.94 -8.01
CA GLY A 76 -2.59 -9.81 -8.78
C GLY A 76 -2.25 -11.28 -8.67
N VAL A 77 -2.61 -12.03 -9.71
CA VAL A 77 -2.39 -13.47 -9.84
C VAL A 77 -1.69 -13.74 -11.16
N TYR A 78 -0.84 -14.75 -11.15
CA TYR A 78 -0.27 -15.34 -12.36
C TYR A 78 -0.20 -16.85 -12.20
N LYS A 79 -0.86 -17.56 -13.12
CA LYS A 79 -0.79 -19.00 -13.27
C LYS A 79 -0.10 -19.32 -14.59
N ALA A 80 1.07 -19.91 -14.50
CA ALA A 80 1.76 -20.45 -15.66
C ALA A 80 1.13 -21.80 -16.08
N PRO A 81 1.10 -22.11 -17.38
CA PRO A 81 0.72 -23.44 -17.84
C PRO A 81 1.72 -24.48 -17.34
N THR A 82 1.22 -25.67 -17.04
CA THR A 82 2.02 -26.84 -16.65
C THR A 82 1.63 -28.05 -17.54
N ASP A 83 2.43 -29.11 -17.55
CA ASP A 83 2.16 -30.30 -18.32
C ASP A 83 0.80 -30.96 -18.01
N ASN A 84 0.34 -30.81 -16.76
CA ASN A 84 -0.94 -31.37 -16.30
C ASN A 84 -2.11 -30.37 -16.42
N ASP A 85 -1.84 -29.08 -16.58
CA ASP A 85 -2.84 -28.02 -16.69
C ASP A 85 -2.30 -26.93 -17.62
N PRO A 86 -2.66 -26.96 -18.90
CA PRO A 86 -2.17 -26.00 -19.90
C PRO A 86 -2.77 -24.60 -19.79
N THR A 87 -3.64 -24.34 -18.81
CA THR A 87 -4.33 -23.06 -18.66
C THR A 87 -3.36 -21.97 -18.24
N LEU A 88 -3.28 -20.92 -19.03
CA LEU A 88 -2.64 -19.65 -18.68
C LEU A 88 -3.69 -18.69 -18.12
N TYR A 89 -3.42 -18.08 -17.00
CA TYR A 89 -4.28 -17.01 -16.46
C TYR A 89 -3.44 -15.96 -15.73
N GLY A 90 -3.79 -14.71 -15.91
CA GLY A 90 -3.16 -13.63 -15.19
C GLY A 90 -4.10 -12.46 -14.93
N SER A 91 -3.87 -11.81 -13.81
CA SER A 91 -4.51 -10.54 -13.49
C SER A 91 -3.49 -9.56 -12.95
N THR A 92 -3.71 -8.28 -13.23
CA THR A 92 -2.94 -7.19 -12.63
C THR A 92 -3.90 -6.13 -12.15
N TYR A 93 -3.77 -5.77 -10.89
CA TYR A 93 -4.50 -4.69 -10.22
C TYR A 93 -3.51 -3.56 -9.92
N HIS A 94 -3.87 -2.36 -10.29
CA HIS A 94 -3.08 -1.15 -10.09
C HIS A 94 -3.71 -0.33 -8.96
N TYR A 95 -2.99 -0.12 -7.88
CA TYR A 95 -3.47 0.63 -6.72
C TYR A 95 -2.62 1.87 -6.46
N VAL A 96 -3.28 2.90 -5.94
CA VAL A 96 -2.65 3.99 -5.21
C VAL A 96 -3.03 3.82 -3.74
N GLU A 97 -2.04 3.84 -2.89
CA GLU A 97 -2.15 3.60 -1.45
C GLU A 97 -1.64 4.81 -0.66
N LEU A 98 -2.18 4.96 0.54
CA LEU A 98 -1.72 5.95 1.53
C LEU A 98 -1.32 5.24 2.84
N PRO A 99 -0.18 4.54 2.87
CA PRO A 99 0.29 3.86 4.07
C PRO A 99 0.55 4.82 5.23
N LEU A 100 0.08 4.43 6.41
CA LEU A 100 0.35 5.09 7.68
C LEU A 100 0.97 4.05 8.61
N SER A 101 2.16 4.30 9.11
CA SER A 101 2.92 3.36 9.93
C SER A 101 3.62 4.00 11.11
N VAL A 102 3.89 3.15 12.07
CA VAL A 102 4.82 3.41 13.16
C VAL A 102 6.04 2.53 12.94
N HIS A 103 7.20 3.12 13.10
CA HIS A 103 8.50 2.47 12.98
C HIS A 103 9.19 2.47 14.33
N TYR A 104 9.76 1.34 14.69
CA TYR A 104 10.63 1.21 15.86
C TYR A 104 12.06 0.94 15.39
N LEU A 105 12.98 1.81 15.81
CA LEU A 105 14.40 1.69 15.54
C LEU A 105 15.02 0.76 16.61
N TYR A 106 15.19 -0.52 16.25
CA TYR A 106 15.77 -1.52 17.14
C TYR A 106 17.26 -1.27 17.40
N ASP A 107 17.98 -0.93 16.34
CA ASP A 107 19.39 -0.54 16.35
C ASP A 107 19.56 0.65 15.39
N SER A 108 20.69 1.33 15.41
CA SER A 108 20.98 2.46 14.52
C SER A 108 20.70 2.22 13.03
N ARG A 109 20.50 0.96 12.62
CA ARG A 109 20.31 0.54 11.22
C ARG A 109 19.07 -0.29 10.95
N ILE A 110 18.49 -0.93 11.97
CA ILE A 110 17.37 -1.86 11.80
C ILE A 110 16.10 -1.19 12.30
N GLN A 111 15.11 -1.09 11.43
CA GLN A 111 13.76 -0.61 11.77
C GLN A 111 12.73 -1.70 11.54
N VAL A 112 11.81 -1.83 12.48
CA VAL A 112 10.60 -2.63 12.37
C VAL A 112 9.44 -1.69 12.13
N GLU A 113 8.56 -2.00 11.20
CA GLU A 113 7.37 -1.22 10.93
C GLU A 113 6.09 -2.03 11.07
N ALA A 114 5.02 -1.34 11.45
CA ALA A 114 3.65 -1.84 11.34
C ALA A 114 2.71 -0.69 11.01
N GLY A 115 1.68 -0.98 10.22
CA GLY A 115 0.77 0.07 9.80
C GLY A 115 -0.46 -0.42 9.06
N THR A 116 -1.24 0.55 8.59
CA THR A 116 -2.44 0.36 7.78
C THR A 116 -2.34 1.19 6.51
N SER A 117 -2.99 0.74 5.46
CA SER A 117 -2.95 1.39 4.16
C SER A 117 -4.34 1.46 3.55
N PRO A 118 -5.04 2.59 3.66
CA PRO A 118 -6.15 2.90 2.77
C PRO A 118 -5.67 2.88 1.31
N GLU A 119 -6.48 2.32 0.42
CA GLU A 119 -6.08 2.08 -0.96
C GLU A 119 -7.22 2.32 -1.93
N VAL A 120 -6.88 2.72 -3.15
CA VAL A 120 -7.81 2.96 -4.25
C VAL A 120 -7.37 2.16 -5.46
N LEU A 121 -8.27 1.33 -5.99
CA LEU A 121 -8.08 0.62 -7.25
C LEU A 121 -8.22 1.60 -8.41
N ILE A 122 -7.19 1.69 -9.25
CA ILE A 122 -7.15 2.57 -10.42
C ILE A 122 -7.62 1.84 -11.67
N THR A 123 -7.06 0.65 -11.92
CA THR A 123 -7.42 -0.16 -13.08
C THR A 123 -7.07 -1.62 -12.85
N THR A 124 -7.72 -2.49 -13.62
CA THR A 124 -7.51 -3.93 -13.62
C THR A 124 -7.28 -4.42 -15.03
N ARG A 125 -6.39 -5.40 -15.20
CA ARG A 125 -6.19 -6.10 -16.47
C ARG A 125 -6.25 -7.60 -16.23
N PHE A 126 -6.97 -8.31 -17.09
CA PHE A 126 -7.06 -9.76 -17.09
C PHE A 126 -6.59 -10.29 -18.44
N TRP A 127 -5.95 -11.42 -18.47
CA TRP A 127 -5.53 -12.11 -19.68
C TRP A 127 -5.45 -13.62 -19.45
N ASP A 128 -5.65 -14.36 -20.51
CA ASP A 128 -5.46 -15.81 -20.59
C ASP A 128 -4.68 -16.20 -21.85
N GLN A 129 -4.74 -17.48 -22.26
CA GLN A 129 -4.09 -17.96 -23.47
C GLN A 129 -4.65 -17.34 -24.75
N ASP A 130 -5.89 -16.84 -24.76
CA ASP A 130 -6.58 -16.26 -25.92
C ASP A 130 -6.37 -14.74 -26.01
N GLY A 131 -5.76 -14.14 -24.99
CA GLY A 131 -5.40 -12.73 -24.97
C GLY A 131 -5.99 -11.92 -23.82
N ILE A 132 -6.28 -10.65 -24.08
CA ILE A 132 -6.81 -9.75 -23.03
C ILE A 132 -8.31 -9.98 -22.87
N ILE A 133 -8.74 -10.23 -21.65
CA ILE A 133 -10.14 -10.42 -21.28
C ILE A 133 -10.75 -9.07 -20.89
N ASP A 134 -11.98 -8.80 -21.36
CA ASP A 134 -12.72 -7.62 -20.92
C ASP A 134 -12.98 -7.69 -19.42
N PRO A 135 -12.56 -6.70 -18.62
CA PRO A 135 -12.83 -6.65 -17.19
C PRO A 135 -14.32 -6.76 -16.82
N ALA A 136 -15.22 -6.37 -17.71
CA ALA A 136 -16.67 -6.50 -17.52
C ALA A 136 -17.17 -7.95 -17.45
N THR A 137 -16.35 -8.92 -17.86
CA THR A 137 -16.66 -10.36 -17.77
C THR A 137 -16.57 -10.88 -16.33
N TYR A 138 -15.86 -10.16 -15.47
CA TYR A 138 -15.68 -10.52 -14.06
C TYR A 138 -16.56 -9.67 -13.14
N PRO A 139 -16.91 -10.18 -11.95
CA PRO A 139 -17.58 -9.37 -10.93
C PRO A 139 -16.77 -8.13 -10.60
N GLU A 140 -17.49 -7.04 -10.30
CA GLU A 140 -16.86 -5.76 -9.95
C GLU A 140 -15.94 -5.89 -8.75
N ASN A 141 -14.79 -5.24 -8.86
CA ASN A 141 -13.86 -5.10 -7.75
C ASN A 141 -14.23 -3.86 -6.92
N ARG A 142 -14.11 -3.95 -5.62
CA ARG A 142 -14.27 -2.79 -4.75
C ARG A 142 -13.19 -1.77 -5.07
N ARG A 143 -13.63 -0.53 -5.30
CA ARG A 143 -12.72 0.56 -5.62
C ARG A 143 -11.86 0.99 -4.44
N PHE A 144 -12.43 0.94 -3.23
CA PHE A 144 -11.75 1.32 -2.00
C PHE A 144 -11.42 0.08 -1.19
N GLY A 145 -10.20 0.04 -0.67
CA GLY A 145 -9.69 -1.04 0.15
C GLY A 145 -8.97 -0.54 1.39
N LEU A 146 -8.67 -1.48 2.26
CA LEU A 146 -7.84 -1.27 3.44
C LEU A 146 -6.94 -2.48 3.60
N SER A 147 -5.65 -2.23 3.73
CA SER A 147 -4.65 -3.26 4.01
C SER A 147 -3.96 -2.99 5.35
N VAL A 148 -3.43 -4.04 5.95
CA VAL A 148 -2.51 -3.98 7.09
C VAL A 148 -1.16 -4.51 6.66
N PHE A 149 -0.09 -4.00 7.25
CA PHE A 149 1.24 -4.44 6.88
C PHE A 149 2.21 -4.41 8.06
N GLY A 150 3.28 -5.18 7.91
CA GLY A 150 4.44 -5.15 8.77
C GLY A 150 5.70 -5.37 7.94
N GLY A 151 6.82 -4.85 8.41
CA GLY A 151 8.06 -4.93 7.65
C GLY A 151 9.31 -4.70 8.47
N LEU A 152 10.42 -4.93 7.82
CA LEU A 152 11.77 -4.71 8.33
C LEU A 152 12.55 -3.88 7.32
N TYR A 153 13.27 -2.88 7.82
CA TYR A 153 14.18 -2.04 7.04
C TYR A 153 15.58 -2.11 7.60
N TYR A 154 16.55 -2.08 6.71
CA TYR A 154 17.97 -1.92 7.05
C TYR A 154 18.52 -0.67 6.35
N TRP A 155 19.08 0.23 7.13
CA TRP A 155 19.72 1.46 6.64
C TRP A 155 21.22 1.25 6.49
N PHE A 156 21.74 1.34 5.27
CA PHE A 156 23.16 1.24 4.97
C PHE A 156 23.93 2.49 5.39
N GLY A 157 23.22 3.58 5.62
CA GLY A 157 23.74 4.88 6.01
C GLY A 157 22.58 5.85 6.24
N PRO A 158 22.85 7.14 6.35
CA PRO A 158 21.82 8.13 6.70
C PRO A 158 20.76 8.32 5.60
N SER A 159 21.08 7.97 4.35
CA SER A 159 20.19 8.23 3.20
C SER A 159 19.66 6.99 2.51
N PHE A 160 20.39 5.87 2.52
CA PHE A 160 20.01 4.67 1.77
C PHE A 160 19.59 3.54 2.67
N GLY A 161 18.46 2.93 2.35
CA GLY A 161 17.95 1.76 3.03
C GLY A 161 17.32 0.77 2.07
N ALA A 162 17.15 -0.46 2.55
CA ALA A 162 16.35 -1.48 1.88
C ALA A 162 15.41 -2.13 2.89
N GLY A 163 14.26 -2.56 2.42
CA GLY A 163 13.24 -3.14 3.29
C GLY A 163 12.46 -4.26 2.64
N ILE A 164 11.92 -5.11 3.50
CA ILE A 164 10.95 -6.12 3.16
C ILE A 164 9.66 -5.82 3.92
N ARG A 165 8.54 -5.77 3.20
CA ARG A 165 7.22 -5.49 3.76
C ARG A 165 6.24 -6.57 3.32
N TYR A 166 5.50 -7.11 4.25
CA TYR A 166 4.38 -7.99 4.01
C TYR A 166 3.08 -7.23 4.22
N THR A 167 2.19 -7.27 3.21
CA THR A 167 0.91 -6.56 3.22
C THR A 167 -0.22 -7.55 2.99
N TYR A 168 -1.28 -7.43 3.78
CA TYR A 168 -2.49 -8.24 3.67
C TYR A 168 -3.73 -7.36 3.62
N SER A 169 -4.68 -7.64 2.70
CA SER A 169 -5.96 -6.92 2.63
C SER A 169 -6.78 -7.20 3.88
N ALA A 170 -7.15 -6.16 4.64
CA ALA A 170 -8.02 -6.28 5.82
C ALA A 170 -9.49 -6.46 5.44
N ILE A 171 -9.88 -5.95 4.27
CA ILE A 171 -11.21 -6.12 3.68
C ILE A 171 -11.08 -6.75 2.30
N PRO A 172 -12.05 -7.59 1.87
CA PRO A 172 -11.98 -8.22 0.56
C PRO A 172 -12.08 -7.18 -0.55
N PHE A 173 -11.27 -7.30 -1.59
CA PHE A 173 -11.35 -6.43 -2.77
C PHE A 173 -12.44 -6.87 -3.76
N ARG A 174 -12.93 -8.13 -3.61
CA ARG A 174 -14.04 -8.69 -4.37
C ARG A 174 -14.87 -9.56 -3.45
N ASP A 175 -16.19 -9.48 -3.57
CA ASP A 175 -17.10 -10.30 -2.80
C ASP A 175 -17.06 -11.77 -3.24
N PRO A 176 -17.39 -12.73 -2.35
CA PRO A 176 -17.48 -14.12 -2.71
C PRO A 176 -18.59 -14.31 -3.75
N GLN A 177 -18.38 -15.18 -4.73
CA GLN A 177 -19.44 -15.57 -5.65
C GLN A 177 -20.44 -16.50 -4.94
N GLU A 178 -21.71 -16.40 -5.31
CA GLU A 178 -22.85 -17.11 -4.63
C GLU A 178 -22.73 -18.65 -4.55
N TRP A 179 -21.78 -19.24 -5.24
CA TRP A 179 -21.58 -20.70 -5.31
C TRP A 179 -20.75 -21.26 -4.16
N ASN A 180 -20.49 -20.48 -3.13
CA ASN A 180 -19.44 -20.82 -2.23
C ASN A 180 -19.85 -21.14 -0.80
N HIS A 181 -19.19 -22.17 -0.33
CA HIS A 181 -19.08 -22.62 1.04
C HIS A 181 -19.06 -21.46 2.03
N PRO A 182 -19.72 -21.59 3.19
CA PRO A 182 -19.77 -20.56 4.24
C PRO A 182 -18.41 -20.14 4.81
N ARG A 183 -17.31 -20.71 4.29
CA ARG A 183 -15.94 -20.37 4.66
C ARG A 183 -15.29 -19.29 3.76
N TYR A 184 -15.85 -19.00 2.57
CA TYR A 184 -15.26 -18.01 1.65
C TYR A 184 -15.76 -16.61 2.02
N ARG A 185 -14.84 -15.81 2.57
CA ARG A 185 -15.11 -14.41 2.99
C ARG A 185 -14.85 -13.39 1.89
N GLY A 186 -14.56 -13.82 0.66
CA GLY A 186 -14.18 -12.97 -0.47
C GLY A 186 -12.72 -13.16 -0.86
N TYR A 187 -12.22 -12.26 -1.71
CA TYR A 187 -10.86 -12.30 -2.26
C TYR A 187 -10.00 -11.25 -1.59
N PHE A 188 -8.79 -11.63 -1.15
CA PHE A 188 -7.86 -10.78 -0.43
C PHE A 188 -6.50 -10.76 -1.12
N HIS A 189 -5.90 -9.60 -1.24
CA HIS A 189 -4.52 -9.49 -1.70
C HIS A 189 -3.54 -9.82 -0.58
N ASN A 190 -2.50 -10.54 -0.95
CA ASN A 190 -1.39 -10.94 -0.11
C ASN A 190 -0.10 -10.60 -0.87
N VAL A 191 0.71 -9.70 -0.35
CA VAL A 191 1.80 -9.08 -1.11
C VAL A 191 3.07 -9.00 -0.27
N LEU A 192 4.15 -9.50 -0.84
CA LEU A 192 5.50 -9.30 -0.34
C LEU A 192 6.20 -8.24 -1.20
N CYS A 193 6.75 -7.20 -0.57
CA CYS A 193 7.47 -6.12 -1.23
C CYS A 193 8.93 -6.14 -0.81
N LEU A 194 9.83 -5.98 -1.78
CA LEU A 194 11.23 -5.64 -1.56
C LEU A 194 11.48 -4.24 -2.12
N THR A 195 11.96 -3.33 -1.29
CA THR A 195 12.12 -1.92 -1.65
C THR A 195 13.52 -1.42 -1.35
N VAL A 196 13.97 -0.46 -2.14
CA VAL A 196 15.12 0.40 -1.85
C VAL A 196 14.59 1.81 -1.63
N SER A 197 15.07 2.47 -0.59
CA SER A 197 14.62 3.79 -0.17
C SER A 197 15.80 4.77 -0.15
N TYR A 198 15.52 6.00 -0.55
CA TYR A 198 16.42 7.11 -0.43
C TYR A 198 15.76 8.22 0.39
N GLN A 199 16.34 8.54 1.53
CA GLN A 199 15.90 9.64 2.41
C GLN A 199 16.78 10.87 2.12
N PHE A 200 16.11 12.00 1.86
CA PHE A 200 16.79 13.27 1.70
C PHE A 200 17.39 13.67 3.04
N MET A 201 18.69 13.93 3.05
CA MET A 201 19.31 14.49 4.26
C MET A 201 18.81 15.93 4.44
N HIS A 202 18.35 16.22 5.64
CA HIS A 202 18.15 17.60 6.07
C HIS A 202 19.52 18.17 6.46
N PRO A 203 19.90 19.35 5.94
CA PRO A 203 21.12 20.03 6.37
C PRO A 203 21.06 20.43 7.85
#